data_1300eed288b4b58e9245b982b17a8ce4
#
_entry.id   1300eed288b4b58e9245b982b17a8ce4
#
_cell.length_a   1.000
_cell.length_b   1.000
_cell.length_c   1.000
_cell.angle_alpha   90.00
_cell.angle_beta   90.00
_cell.angle_gamma   90.00
#
_symmetry.space_group_name_H-M   'P 1'
#
loop_
_entity.id
_entity.type
_entity.pdbx_description
1 polymer ?
#
loop_
_entity_poly.entity_id
_entity_poly.type
_entity_poly.pdbx_seq_one_letter_code
_entity_poly.pdbx_strand_id
1 'polypeptide(L)'
;MDELTAIHKGLFEGVFEDAGKLRTSNTTREVTNDRARAANPEAFFPAGLIETGAHNIAMELADKRNLHALDRDVFVHAFASIYDELGYLHPFRGGNAMVLRIFGSRLAHDAGWDLDWGSVAREEYRSAKHSAYRGDTSALETMFDAILRPANPTRVFLIAGWNQGPAH
;
A
#
# COMPACT_ATOMS: atom_id res chain seq x y z
N MET A 1 0.49 12.48 -1.10
CA MET A 1 -0.92 12.18 -0.70
C MET A 1 -1.86 12.20 -1.90
N ASP A 2 -1.71 13.11 -2.82
CA ASP A 2 -2.61 13.31 -3.96
C ASP A 2 -2.87 12.03 -4.79
N GLU A 3 -1.85 11.21 -4.99
CA GLU A 3 -2.00 9.96 -5.71
C GLU A 3 -2.88 8.94 -4.96
N LEU A 4 -2.69 8.78 -3.65
CA LEU A 4 -3.52 7.88 -2.83
C LEU A 4 -4.99 8.32 -2.84
N THR A 5 -5.25 9.63 -2.71
CA THR A 5 -6.61 10.18 -2.75
C THR A 5 -7.23 10.04 -4.13
N ALA A 6 -6.46 10.22 -5.20
CA ALA A 6 -6.92 10.01 -6.58
C ALA A 6 -7.28 8.54 -6.85
N ILE A 7 -6.46 7.60 -6.40
CA ILE A 7 -6.75 6.16 -6.51
C ILE A 7 -8.02 5.82 -5.72
N HIS A 8 -8.12 6.28 -4.47
CA HIS A 8 -9.30 6.02 -3.63
C HIS A 8 -10.57 6.61 -4.26
N LYS A 9 -10.50 7.84 -4.74
CA LYS A 9 -11.64 8.48 -5.43
C LYS A 9 -12.05 7.67 -6.66
N GLY A 10 -11.11 7.33 -7.53
CA GLY A 10 -11.40 6.58 -8.75
C GLY A 10 -12.00 5.20 -8.52
N LEU A 11 -11.63 4.53 -7.42
CA LEU A 11 -12.16 3.21 -7.06
C LEU A 11 -13.57 3.27 -6.45
N PHE A 12 -13.84 4.30 -5.66
CA PHE A 12 -14.97 4.31 -4.74
C PHE A 12 -15.96 5.45 -4.98
N GLU A 13 -15.75 6.28 -6.01
CA GLU A 13 -16.74 7.29 -6.42
C GLU A 13 -18.05 6.60 -6.80
N GLY A 14 -19.15 7.02 -6.15
CA GLY A 14 -20.45 6.36 -6.27
C GLY A 14 -20.66 5.14 -5.37
N VAL A 15 -19.64 4.71 -4.64
CA VAL A 15 -19.72 3.62 -3.65
C VAL A 15 -19.65 4.17 -2.22
N PHE A 16 -18.68 5.08 -1.98
CA PHE A 16 -18.51 5.75 -0.69
C PHE A 16 -18.81 7.25 -0.83
N GLU A 17 -19.56 7.82 0.12
CA GLU A 17 -19.82 9.26 0.17
C GLU A 17 -18.53 10.08 0.42
N ASP A 18 -17.55 9.46 1.05
CA ASP A 18 -16.25 10.04 1.38
C ASP A 18 -15.11 9.58 0.45
N ALA A 19 -15.45 9.15 -0.78
CA ALA A 19 -14.46 8.75 -1.76
C ALA A 19 -13.41 9.86 -1.99
N GLY A 20 -12.14 9.52 -1.81
CA GLY A 20 -11.02 10.47 -1.93
C GLY A 20 -10.81 11.37 -0.71
N LYS A 21 -11.59 11.24 0.37
CA LYS A 21 -11.42 12.03 1.59
C LYS A 21 -10.67 11.25 2.66
N LEU A 22 -9.78 11.93 3.36
CA LEU A 22 -9.06 11.36 4.49
C LEU A 22 -10.01 11.14 5.67
N ARG A 23 -9.75 10.09 6.45
CA ARG A 23 -10.48 9.90 7.72
C ARG A 23 -10.11 10.99 8.72
N THR A 24 -11.07 11.40 9.49
CA THR A 24 -10.92 12.42 10.54
C THR A 24 -10.92 11.84 11.95
N SER A 25 -11.16 10.54 12.07
CA SER A 25 -11.20 9.83 13.36
C SER A 25 -10.08 8.79 13.42
N ASN A 26 -9.53 8.59 14.62
CA ASN A 26 -8.62 7.48 14.88
C ASN A 26 -9.34 6.15 14.69
N THR A 27 -8.62 5.16 14.20
CA THR A 27 -9.16 3.82 13.96
C THR A 27 -8.16 2.76 14.36
N THR A 28 -8.66 1.56 14.57
CA THR A 28 -7.87 0.38 14.93
C THR A 28 -8.09 -0.71 13.88
N ARG A 29 -7.15 -1.64 13.80
CA ARG A 29 -7.31 -2.82 12.97
C ARG A 29 -8.47 -3.65 13.52
N GLU A 30 -9.39 -4.07 12.64
CA GLU A 30 -10.47 -4.98 13.03
C GLU A 30 -9.88 -6.26 13.61
N VAL A 31 -10.39 -6.63 14.79
CA VAL A 31 -9.95 -7.80 15.50
C VAL A 31 -10.66 -9.01 14.91
N THR A 32 -9.90 -9.91 14.31
CA THR A 32 -10.36 -11.28 14.08
C THR A 32 -10.45 -11.99 15.42
N ASN A 33 -11.23 -13.07 15.53
CA ASN A 33 -11.63 -13.85 16.73
C ASN A 33 -10.55 -14.20 17.79
N ASP A 34 -9.48 -13.43 17.88
CA ASP A 34 -8.42 -13.57 18.85
C ASP A 34 -8.71 -12.67 20.07
N ARG A 35 -9.07 -13.28 21.19
CA ARG A 35 -9.40 -12.58 22.45
C ARG A 35 -8.25 -11.71 22.96
N ALA A 36 -7.00 -12.09 22.72
CA ALA A 36 -5.83 -11.32 23.17
C ALA A 36 -5.71 -10.00 22.37
N ARG A 37 -6.05 -10.01 21.10
CA ARG A 37 -6.08 -8.81 20.24
C ARG A 37 -7.29 -7.93 20.53
N ALA A 38 -8.43 -8.51 20.93
CA ALA A 38 -9.61 -7.75 21.33
C ALA A 38 -9.37 -6.88 22.57
N ALA A 39 -8.49 -7.32 23.47
CA ALA A 39 -8.13 -6.60 24.68
C ALA A 39 -7.18 -5.41 24.43
N ASN A 40 -6.41 -5.45 23.32
CA ASN A 40 -5.46 -4.38 22.94
C ASN A 40 -5.41 -4.22 21.40
N PRO A 41 -6.41 -3.56 20.80
CA PRO A 41 -6.51 -3.42 19.37
C PRO A 41 -5.35 -2.58 18.81
N GLU A 42 -4.79 -3.04 17.69
CA GLU A 42 -3.69 -2.36 17.00
C GLU A 42 -4.20 -1.03 16.39
N ALA A 43 -3.71 0.09 16.88
CA ALA A 43 -4.05 1.41 16.38
C ALA A 43 -3.33 1.69 15.06
N PHE A 44 -4.03 2.34 14.12
CA PHE A 44 -3.41 2.95 12.96
C PHE A 44 -2.90 4.36 13.27
N PHE A 45 -2.19 4.95 12.32
CA PHE A 45 -1.59 6.28 12.45
C PHE A 45 -2.65 7.33 12.88
N PRO A 46 -2.31 8.30 13.75
CA PRO A 46 -3.28 9.30 14.21
C PRO A 46 -3.90 10.10 13.08
N ALA A 47 -5.23 10.24 13.08
CA ALA A 47 -5.97 10.87 12.00
C ALA A 47 -5.53 12.33 11.73
N GLY A 48 -5.27 13.11 12.77
CA GLY A 48 -4.81 14.49 12.64
C GLY A 48 -3.41 14.66 12.09
N LEU A 49 -2.64 13.58 11.92
CA LEU A 49 -1.26 13.59 11.45
C LEU A 49 -1.08 12.89 10.09
N ILE A 50 -2.16 12.42 9.45
CA ILE A 50 -2.10 11.65 8.19
C ILE A 50 -1.32 12.40 7.11
N GLU A 51 -1.58 13.67 6.90
CA GLU A 51 -0.87 14.48 5.89
C GLU A 51 0.62 14.59 6.19
N THR A 52 0.99 14.78 7.46
CA THR A 52 2.39 14.81 7.91
C THR A 52 3.06 13.44 7.69
N GLY A 53 2.39 12.36 8.09
CA GLY A 53 2.91 11.00 7.86
C GLY A 53 3.12 10.69 6.39
N ALA A 54 2.16 11.06 5.54
CA ALA A 54 2.28 10.90 4.09
C ALA A 54 3.41 11.74 3.50
N HIS A 55 3.62 12.96 4.00
CA HIS A 55 4.73 13.79 3.58
C HIS A 55 6.08 13.15 3.92
N ASN A 56 6.22 12.61 5.13
CA ASN A 56 7.45 11.93 5.55
C ASN A 56 7.76 10.71 4.66
N ILE A 57 6.75 9.88 4.35
CA ILE A 57 6.91 8.74 3.45
C ILE A 57 7.30 9.22 2.04
N ALA A 58 6.70 10.31 1.55
CA ALA A 58 7.05 10.88 0.25
C ALA A 58 8.50 11.39 0.21
N MET A 59 8.98 12.02 1.27
CA MET A 59 10.38 12.43 1.40
C MET A 59 11.32 11.23 1.41
N GLU A 60 11.00 10.19 2.16
CA GLU A 60 11.79 8.95 2.17
C GLU A 60 11.85 8.29 0.79
N LEU A 61 10.73 8.23 0.08
CA LEU A 61 10.70 7.73 -1.30
C LEU A 61 11.59 8.58 -2.23
N ALA A 62 11.51 9.91 -2.11
CA ALA A 62 12.36 10.82 -2.91
C ALA A 62 13.84 10.60 -2.62
N ASP A 63 14.24 10.48 -1.37
CA ASP A 63 15.62 10.20 -0.95
C ASP A 63 16.13 8.87 -1.50
N LYS A 64 15.26 7.87 -1.59
CA LYS A 64 15.52 6.56 -2.20
C LYS A 64 15.29 6.55 -3.73
N ARG A 65 15.18 7.72 -4.37
CA ARG A 65 14.90 7.88 -5.81
C ARG A 65 13.70 7.07 -6.28
N ASN A 66 12.63 7.03 -5.49
CA ASN A 66 11.42 6.24 -5.73
C ASN A 66 11.73 4.76 -6.04
N LEU A 67 12.73 4.22 -5.38
CA LEU A 67 13.21 2.82 -5.49
C LEU A 67 13.78 2.46 -6.89
N HIS A 68 14.06 3.45 -7.75
CA HIS A 68 14.63 3.20 -9.07
C HIS A 68 16.06 2.68 -9.00
N ALA A 69 16.41 1.82 -9.96
CA ALA A 69 17.75 1.28 -10.15
C ALA A 69 18.33 0.54 -8.93
N LEU A 70 17.47 -0.10 -8.16
CA LEU A 70 17.88 -0.98 -7.07
C LEU A 70 17.96 -2.43 -7.55
N ASP A 71 18.96 -3.15 -7.05
CA ASP A 71 19.01 -4.60 -7.19
C ASP A 71 17.79 -5.24 -6.50
N ARG A 72 17.39 -6.44 -6.95
CA ARG A 72 16.18 -7.12 -6.51
C ARG A 72 16.03 -7.16 -4.99
N ASP A 73 17.05 -7.64 -4.28
CA ASP A 73 16.99 -7.83 -2.83
C ASP A 73 16.86 -6.48 -2.09
N VAL A 74 17.59 -5.47 -2.56
CA VAL A 74 17.52 -4.11 -2.01
C VAL A 74 16.16 -3.48 -2.28
N PHE A 75 15.61 -3.70 -3.48
CA PHE A 75 14.26 -3.26 -3.83
C PHE A 75 13.22 -3.90 -2.92
N VAL A 76 13.23 -5.24 -2.78
CA VAL A 76 12.25 -5.97 -1.96
C VAL A 76 12.25 -5.46 -0.52
N HIS A 77 13.44 -5.30 0.09
CA HIS A 77 13.57 -4.80 1.44
C HIS A 77 13.00 -3.37 1.59
N ALA A 78 13.42 -2.44 0.72
CA ALA A 78 12.96 -1.06 0.76
C ALA A 78 11.46 -0.94 0.46
N PHE A 79 10.96 -1.72 -0.50
CA PHE A 79 9.56 -1.74 -0.88
C PHE A 79 8.66 -2.27 0.26
N ALA A 80 9.08 -3.34 0.94
CA ALA A 80 8.35 -3.89 2.08
C ALA A 80 8.23 -2.88 3.23
N SER A 81 9.30 -2.14 3.53
CA SER A 81 9.28 -1.07 4.54
C SER A 81 8.28 0.03 4.18
N ILE A 82 8.37 0.60 2.99
CA ILE A 82 7.44 1.65 2.51
C ILE A 82 6.00 1.14 2.47
N TYR A 83 5.80 -0.09 2.04
CA TYR A 83 4.48 -0.70 1.98
C TYR A 83 3.85 -0.87 3.38
N ASP A 84 4.65 -1.25 4.37
CA ASP A 84 4.19 -1.35 5.76
C ASP A 84 3.84 0.02 6.34
N GLU A 85 4.68 1.03 6.14
CA GLU A 85 4.42 2.40 6.59
C GLU A 85 3.14 2.99 5.99
N LEU A 86 2.92 2.79 4.69
CA LEU A 86 1.67 3.18 4.02
C LEU A 86 0.47 2.40 4.57
N GLY A 87 0.66 1.13 4.89
CA GLY A 87 -0.35 0.30 5.53
C GLY A 87 -0.72 0.79 6.93
N TYR A 88 0.27 1.24 7.70
CA TYR A 88 0.08 1.85 9.02
C TYR A 88 -0.58 3.23 8.93
N LEU A 89 -0.21 4.03 7.93
CA LEU A 89 -0.83 5.34 7.70
C LEU A 89 -2.35 5.24 7.58
N HIS A 90 -2.87 4.23 6.88
CA HIS A 90 -4.29 3.88 6.78
C HIS A 90 -5.19 5.10 6.58
N PRO A 91 -5.04 5.85 5.47
CA PRO A 91 -5.56 7.21 5.38
C PRO A 91 -7.08 7.34 5.21
N PHE A 92 -7.77 6.26 4.83
CA PHE A 92 -9.21 6.30 4.51
C PHE A 92 -10.04 5.51 5.53
N ARG A 93 -11.35 5.76 5.56
CA ARG A 93 -12.29 4.98 6.40
C ARG A 93 -12.44 3.53 5.91
N GLY A 94 -12.35 3.32 4.61
CA GLY A 94 -12.44 2.00 3.98
C GLY A 94 -11.59 1.93 2.71
N GLY A 95 -11.44 0.74 2.12
CA GLY A 95 -10.75 0.57 0.84
C GLY A 95 -9.21 0.68 0.89
N ASN A 96 -8.60 0.91 2.04
CA ASN A 96 -7.15 1.12 2.18
C ASN A 96 -6.30 -0.01 1.57
N ALA A 97 -6.69 -1.27 1.76
CA ALA A 97 -5.93 -2.40 1.21
C ALA A 97 -5.89 -2.39 -0.32
N MET A 98 -6.99 -2.01 -0.96
CA MET A 98 -7.06 -1.94 -2.42
C MET A 98 -6.25 -0.77 -2.96
N VAL A 99 -6.36 0.40 -2.34
CA VAL A 99 -5.55 1.59 -2.67
C VAL A 99 -4.06 1.27 -2.53
N LEU A 100 -3.67 0.64 -1.43
CA LEU A 100 -2.29 0.28 -1.16
C LEU A 100 -1.70 -0.69 -2.20
N ARG A 101 -2.49 -1.69 -2.62
CA ARG A 101 -2.08 -2.62 -3.68
C ARG A 101 -1.87 -1.92 -5.01
N ILE A 102 -2.77 -1.02 -5.40
CA ILE A 102 -2.66 -0.27 -6.66
C ILE A 102 -1.46 0.67 -6.61
N PHE A 103 -1.32 1.44 -5.54
CA PHE A 103 -0.19 2.34 -5.36
C PHE A 103 1.15 1.56 -5.38
N GLY A 104 1.23 0.47 -4.61
CA GLY A 104 2.42 -0.38 -4.57
C GLY A 104 2.75 -0.99 -5.92
N SER A 105 1.74 -1.44 -6.69
CA SER A 105 1.95 -1.96 -8.04
C SER A 105 2.50 -0.91 -9.00
N ARG A 106 2.03 0.34 -8.89
CA ARG A 106 2.53 1.45 -9.70
C ARG A 106 3.95 1.82 -9.32
N LEU A 107 4.24 1.95 -8.02
CA LEU A 107 5.58 2.23 -7.52
C LEU A 107 6.58 1.16 -7.97
N ALA A 108 6.20 -0.12 -7.86
CA ALA A 108 7.03 -1.23 -8.33
C ALA A 108 7.24 -1.17 -9.85
N HIS A 109 6.18 -0.92 -10.61
CA HIS A 109 6.25 -0.83 -12.07
C HIS A 109 7.18 0.29 -12.54
N ASP A 110 7.05 1.47 -11.95
CA ASP A 110 7.92 2.61 -12.25
C ASP A 110 9.39 2.32 -11.92
N ALA A 111 9.64 1.48 -10.93
CA ALA A 111 10.97 1.01 -10.55
C ALA A 111 11.50 -0.16 -11.42
N GLY A 112 10.71 -0.66 -12.38
CA GLY A 112 11.08 -1.73 -13.31
C GLY A 112 10.59 -3.12 -12.91
N TRP A 113 9.63 -3.22 -11.98
CA TRP A 113 9.10 -4.47 -11.47
C TRP A 113 7.58 -4.55 -11.55
N ASP A 114 7.03 -5.72 -11.81
CA ASP A 114 5.61 -6.02 -11.68
C ASP A 114 5.35 -6.92 -10.47
N LEU A 115 4.19 -6.76 -9.83
CA LEU A 115 3.73 -7.59 -8.72
C LEU A 115 2.60 -8.52 -9.19
N ASP A 116 2.82 -9.83 -9.09
CA ASP A 116 1.83 -10.87 -9.42
C ASP A 116 0.97 -11.22 -8.20
N TRP A 117 -0.01 -10.38 -7.92
CA TRP A 117 -0.92 -10.56 -6.79
C TRP A 117 -1.81 -11.81 -6.88
N GLY A 118 -1.97 -12.39 -8.07
CA GLY A 118 -2.83 -13.56 -8.27
C GLY A 118 -2.38 -14.81 -7.52
N SER A 119 -1.10 -14.88 -7.16
CA SER A 119 -0.52 -16.00 -6.41
C SER A 119 -0.54 -15.82 -4.90
N VAL A 120 -0.97 -14.66 -4.39
CA VAL A 120 -0.96 -14.36 -2.95
C VAL A 120 -2.26 -14.82 -2.29
N ALA A 121 -2.17 -15.73 -1.34
CA ALA A 121 -3.30 -16.12 -0.52
C ALA A 121 -3.69 -14.99 0.46
N ARG A 122 -5.00 -14.80 0.67
CA ARG A 122 -5.53 -13.75 1.55
C ARG A 122 -4.97 -13.84 2.97
N GLU A 123 -4.85 -15.06 3.49
CA GLU A 123 -4.36 -15.27 4.85
C GLU A 123 -2.85 -15.03 4.96
N GLU A 124 -2.08 -15.41 3.96
CA GLU A 124 -0.66 -15.10 3.86
C GLU A 124 -0.41 -13.58 3.89
N TYR A 125 -1.13 -12.84 3.05
CA TYR A 125 -1.06 -11.38 3.02
C TYR A 125 -1.40 -10.74 4.37
N ARG A 126 -2.48 -11.22 5.01
CA ARG A 126 -2.92 -10.72 6.30
C ARG A 126 -1.88 -10.99 7.39
N SER A 127 -1.33 -12.21 7.43
CA SER A 127 -0.32 -12.61 8.39
C SER A 127 0.98 -11.80 8.21
N ALA A 128 1.46 -11.64 6.98
CA ALA A 128 2.65 -10.86 6.68
C ALA A 128 2.50 -9.38 7.11
N LYS A 129 1.35 -8.76 6.82
CA LYS A 129 1.06 -7.40 7.29
C LYS A 129 0.97 -7.28 8.80
N HIS A 130 0.48 -8.31 9.47
CA HIS A 130 0.42 -8.30 10.92
C HIS A 130 1.82 -8.39 11.55
N SER A 131 2.70 -9.25 11.03
CA SER A 131 4.08 -9.33 11.47
C SER A 131 4.83 -8.01 11.27
N ALA A 132 4.66 -7.38 10.12
CA ALA A 132 5.26 -6.09 9.79
C ALA A 132 4.80 -4.98 10.76
N TYR A 133 3.50 -4.91 11.06
CA TYR A 133 2.98 -3.98 12.07
C TYR A 133 3.68 -4.12 13.42
N ARG A 134 4.13 -5.31 13.78
CA ARG A 134 4.89 -5.62 15.01
C ARG A 134 6.40 -5.38 14.86
N GLY A 135 6.87 -4.86 13.74
CA GLY A 135 8.25 -4.53 13.46
C GLY A 135 9.06 -5.61 12.74
N ASP A 136 8.42 -6.69 12.26
CA ASP A 136 9.07 -7.74 11.48
C ASP A 136 8.53 -7.79 10.06
N THR A 137 9.27 -7.19 9.12
CA THR A 137 8.92 -7.14 7.69
C THR A 137 9.33 -8.38 6.90
N SER A 138 10.01 -9.35 7.51
CA SER A 138 10.58 -10.51 6.80
C SER A 138 9.54 -11.33 6.02
N ALA A 139 8.33 -11.49 6.58
CA ALA A 139 7.24 -12.16 5.89
C ALA A 139 6.71 -11.37 4.68
N LEU A 140 6.66 -10.03 4.76
CA LEU A 140 6.34 -9.18 3.61
C LEU A 140 7.42 -9.25 2.54
N GLU A 141 8.68 -9.21 2.92
CA GLU A 141 9.82 -9.34 1.99
C GLU A 141 9.77 -10.67 1.25
N THR A 142 9.57 -11.77 1.98
CA THR A 142 9.43 -13.11 1.38
C THR A 142 8.26 -13.17 0.39
N MET A 143 7.11 -12.62 0.77
CA MET A 143 5.93 -12.56 -0.09
C MET A 143 6.19 -11.72 -1.35
N PHE A 144 6.77 -10.52 -1.20
CA PHE A 144 7.06 -9.66 -2.34
C PHE A 144 8.11 -10.26 -3.26
N ASP A 145 9.16 -10.88 -2.73
CA ASP A 145 10.14 -11.57 -3.55
C ASP A 145 9.51 -12.69 -4.38
N ALA A 146 8.61 -13.46 -3.79
CA ALA A 146 7.91 -14.55 -4.49
C ALA A 146 7.04 -14.06 -5.67
N ILE A 147 6.44 -12.87 -5.58
CA ILE A 147 5.53 -12.33 -6.60
C ILE A 147 6.16 -11.30 -7.54
N LEU A 148 7.40 -10.89 -7.28
CA LEU A 148 8.11 -9.89 -8.07
C LEU A 148 8.53 -10.47 -9.42
N ARG A 149 8.19 -9.75 -10.50
CA ARG A 149 8.55 -10.10 -11.88
C ARG A 149 9.18 -8.88 -12.55
N PRO A 150 10.05 -9.04 -13.56
CA PRO A 150 10.48 -7.93 -14.39
C PRO A 150 9.26 -7.23 -15.00
N ALA A 151 9.29 -5.88 -15.04
CA ALA A 151 8.19 -5.11 -15.57
C ALA A 151 7.88 -5.48 -17.02
N ASN A 152 6.61 -5.71 -17.31
CA ASN A 152 6.14 -5.92 -18.67
C ASN A 152 5.77 -4.57 -19.29
N PRO A 153 6.47 -4.10 -20.33
CA PRO A 153 6.20 -2.80 -20.96
C PRO A 153 4.77 -2.62 -21.45
N THR A 154 4.08 -3.71 -21.77
CA THR A 154 2.68 -3.65 -22.22
C THR A 154 1.72 -3.31 -21.07
N ARG A 155 2.07 -3.56 -19.82
CA ARG A 155 1.27 -3.18 -18.65
C ARG A 155 1.29 -1.70 -18.34
N VAL A 156 2.28 -0.96 -18.83
CA VAL A 156 2.31 0.52 -18.72
C VAL A 156 1.00 1.10 -19.23
N PHE A 157 0.48 0.55 -20.32
CA PHE A 157 -0.77 1.01 -20.91
C PHE A 157 -1.98 0.85 -19.98
N LEU A 158 -2.06 -0.26 -19.26
CA LEU A 158 -3.16 -0.53 -18.32
C LEU A 158 -3.08 0.36 -17.08
N ILE A 159 -1.87 0.61 -16.58
CA ILE A 159 -1.64 1.44 -15.39
C ILE A 159 -1.76 2.92 -15.74
N ALA A 160 -1.21 3.35 -16.88
CA ALA A 160 -1.30 4.74 -17.37
C ALA A 160 -2.73 5.10 -17.82
N GLY A 161 -3.46 4.16 -18.44
CA GLY A 161 -4.86 4.35 -18.82
C GLY A 161 -5.78 4.70 -17.66
N TRP A 162 -5.44 4.25 -16.46
CA TRP A 162 -6.16 4.61 -15.25
C TRP A 162 -6.15 6.11 -14.94
N ASN A 163 -5.06 6.82 -15.26
CA ASN A 163 -4.92 8.26 -15.04
C ASN A 163 -5.46 9.11 -16.20
N GLN A 164 -5.73 8.53 -17.35
CA GLN A 164 -6.11 9.27 -18.56
C GLN A 164 -7.63 9.31 -18.78
N GLY A 165 -8.42 8.71 -17.89
CA GLY A 165 -9.85 8.54 -18.10
C GLY A 165 -10.16 7.49 -19.17
N PRO A 166 -11.45 7.24 -19.48
CA PRO A 166 -11.82 6.27 -20.50
C PRO A 166 -11.21 6.69 -21.84
N ALA A 167 -10.45 5.78 -22.42
CA ALA A 167 -9.99 5.94 -23.79
C ALA A 167 -11.23 6.06 -24.70
N HIS A 168 -11.27 7.13 -25.48
CA HIS A 168 -12.32 7.36 -26.47
C HIS A 168 -12.23 6.34 -27.58
#